data_df915600158b96feba9ec370425f0556
#
_entry.id   df915600158b96feba9ec370425f0556
#
_cell.length_a   1.000
_cell.length_b   1.000
_cell.length_c   1.000
_cell.angle_alpha   90.00
_cell.angle_beta   90.00
_cell.angle_gamma   90.00
#
_symmetry.space_group_name_H-M   'P 1'
#
loop_
_entity.id
_entity.type
_entity.pdbx_description
1 polymer ?
#
loop_
_entity_poly.entity_id
_entity_poly.type
_entity_poly.pdbx_seq_one_letter_code
_entity_poly.pdbx_strand_id
1 'polypeptide(L)'
;ITIDVAYRYFATPRRKFIIADTPGHVQYTRNMVTGASTAELAIVLSDARLGVLTQSKRHGFIASLLGITHVLVAINKMDLVDWSQEVFDRITEDYAEFAQKLGVDDLTFIPISALKGDNVVDESENMPWYHGSTLLHHLDHVNVGGHRNLVDFRFPVQYVIRPDQDYRGYAGRVASGTIRSGEEIMVLPSGQRTLIKSVDTFDGPVEEALTGDSVALTTADELDISRGDMIVRPLNLPVVATEIDAMLCWMSDEPMKGGTQYWFRQTTREAKAFISRVVYKIDVDTLHREDVEAFGFNDIGRVQIQTAAPIFFDRYEMNRETGSFILIDPHTNNTVAVGMIRGTVRSAEKLAEQLNEATTVERKASPDVVWEGWNVPLDAREEKNGHAAAVVWFTGLSGSGKSSIARELEQMLFAEGCQTMLLDGDQVRHGLNGDLGFSPDARKENIRRVGEVANLFYLQGNIVICTFVSPFQMDRERARALFPEGRFIEVFVDTPLEECERRDSKGLYAKARKGEIEQMTGISSPYEAPENPEIRVETVGREVTEVADEIRLAIHEVVRRGGAAHP
;
A
#
# COMPACT_ATOMS: atom_id res chain seq x y z
N ILE A 1 19.42 20.76 -23.06
CA ILE A 1 18.33 20.64 -22.07
C ILE A 1 17.23 19.85 -22.75
N THR A 2 16.87 18.72 -22.16
CA THR A 2 15.74 17.91 -22.63
C THR A 2 14.46 18.66 -22.28
N ILE A 3 13.63 18.95 -23.29
CA ILE A 3 12.36 19.71 -23.13
C ILE A 3 11.16 18.75 -23.13
N ASP A 4 11.25 17.66 -23.88
CA ASP A 4 10.20 16.65 -24.05
C ASP A 4 10.76 15.26 -23.77
N VAL A 5 9.87 14.25 -23.64
CA VAL A 5 10.29 12.86 -23.43
C VAL A 5 10.95 12.32 -24.69
N ALA A 6 12.19 11.88 -24.56
CA ALA A 6 12.92 11.24 -25.64
C ALA A 6 13.04 9.73 -25.38
N TYR A 7 12.53 8.92 -26.29
CA TYR A 7 12.64 7.47 -26.19
C TYR A 7 13.88 6.95 -26.90
N ARG A 8 14.66 6.11 -26.22
CA ARG A 8 15.82 5.42 -26.77
C ARG A 8 15.67 3.92 -26.53
N TYR A 9 16.14 3.14 -27.49
CA TYR A 9 16.02 1.69 -27.47
C TYR A 9 17.41 1.07 -27.55
N PHE A 10 17.64 0.09 -26.69
CA PHE A 10 18.81 -0.78 -26.82
C PHE A 10 18.46 -2.19 -26.32
N ALA A 11 19.30 -3.16 -26.59
CA ALA A 11 19.10 -4.52 -26.18
C ALA A 11 20.43 -5.15 -25.76
N THR A 12 20.35 -6.00 -24.74
CA THR A 12 21.36 -6.97 -24.39
C THR A 12 20.91 -8.36 -24.87
N PRO A 13 21.72 -9.40 -24.76
CA PRO A 13 21.26 -10.76 -25.04
C PRO A 13 20.10 -11.22 -24.17
N ARG A 14 19.90 -10.61 -22.99
CA ARG A 14 18.88 -10.98 -22.01
C ARG A 14 17.60 -10.17 -22.12
N ARG A 15 17.72 -8.87 -22.42
CA ARG A 15 16.59 -7.93 -22.26
C ARG A 15 16.61 -6.83 -23.30
N LYS A 16 15.41 -6.38 -23.71
CA LYS A 16 15.22 -5.16 -24.48
C LYS A 16 14.84 -4.02 -23.54
N PHE A 17 15.42 -2.87 -23.74
CA PHE A 17 15.22 -1.68 -22.91
C PHE A 17 14.61 -0.55 -23.73
N ILE A 18 13.70 0.15 -23.10
CA ILE A 18 13.16 1.43 -23.57
C ILE A 18 13.52 2.46 -22.50
N ILE A 19 14.42 3.38 -22.84
CA ILE A 19 14.74 4.50 -21.97
C ILE A 19 13.82 5.65 -22.32
N ALA A 20 13.04 6.12 -21.36
CA ALA A 20 12.33 7.39 -21.42
C ALA A 20 13.22 8.46 -20.78
N ASP A 21 13.96 9.21 -21.58
CA ASP A 21 14.75 10.35 -21.10
C ASP A 21 13.82 11.53 -20.85
N THR A 22 13.59 11.84 -19.58
CA THR A 22 12.64 12.85 -19.15
C THR A 22 13.36 14.12 -18.70
N PRO A 23 12.79 15.31 -18.99
CA PRO A 23 13.39 16.55 -18.53
C PRO A 23 13.34 16.68 -17.00
N GLY A 24 14.46 17.11 -16.42
CA GLY A 24 14.56 17.28 -14.96
C GLY A 24 14.06 18.62 -14.43
N HIS A 25 13.77 19.62 -15.25
CA HIS A 25 13.37 20.96 -14.84
C HIS A 25 11.92 21.01 -14.36
N VAL A 26 11.66 21.79 -13.30
CA VAL A 26 10.32 21.97 -12.71
C VAL A 26 9.24 22.28 -13.76
N GLN A 27 9.56 23.13 -14.73
CA GLN A 27 8.65 23.53 -15.80
C GLN A 27 8.18 22.36 -16.69
N TYR A 28 8.87 21.23 -16.66
CA TYR A 28 8.60 20.06 -17.49
C TYR A 28 8.16 18.84 -16.68
N THR A 29 7.69 19.05 -15.44
CA THR A 29 7.21 17.95 -14.56
C THR A 29 6.15 17.09 -15.24
N ARG A 30 5.25 17.69 -16.05
CA ARG A 30 4.26 16.95 -16.85
C ARG A 30 4.89 15.92 -17.79
N ASN A 31 6.01 16.26 -18.43
CA ASN A 31 6.69 15.38 -19.36
C ASN A 31 7.40 14.24 -18.59
N MET A 32 7.92 14.54 -17.39
CA MET A 32 8.44 13.52 -16.50
C MET A 32 7.35 12.53 -16.06
N VAL A 33 6.19 13.02 -15.61
CA VAL A 33 5.06 12.16 -15.22
C VAL A 33 4.62 11.28 -16.40
N THR A 34 4.55 11.84 -17.61
CA THR A 34 4.19 11.08 -18.82
C THR A 34 5.21 9.98 -19.13
N GLY A 35 6.51 10.28 -19.10
CA GLY A 35 7.56 9.28 -19.35
C GLY A 35 7.65 8.22 -18.27
N ALA A 36 7.50 8.62 -17.01
CA ALA A 36 7.62 7.74 -15.86
C ALA A 36 6.37 6.85 -15.66
N SER A 37 5.18 7.23 -16.16
CA SER A 37 3.93 6.48 -15.94
C SER A 37 3.97 5.04 -16.49
N THR A 38 4.82 4.77 -17.47
CA THR A 38 5.00 3.45 -18.10
C THR A 38 6.29 2.76 -17.68
N ALA A 39 7.10 3.41 -16.84
CA ALA A 39 8.39 2.88 -16.42
C ALA A 39 8.24 1.83 -15.30
N GLU A 40 9.07 0.81 -15.34
CA GLU A 40 9.16 -0.24 -14.32
C GLU A 40 10.32 0.03 -13.34
N LEU A 41 11.30 0.85 -13.76
CA LEU A 41 12.45 1.27 -12.97
C LEU A 41 12.76 2.75 -13.24
N ALA A 42 13.09 3.51 -12.21
CA ALA A 42 13.54 4.90 -12.34
C ALA A 42 15.05 5.00 -12.05
N ILE A 43 15.77 5.71 -12.93
CA ILE A 43 17.16 6.10 -12.69
C ILE A 43 17.18 7.58 -12.31
N VAL A 44 17.51 7.87 -11.06
CA VAL A 44 17.69 9.24 -10.57
C VAL A 44 19.17 9.59 -10.62
N LEU A 45 19.51 10.61 -11.41
CA LEU A 45 20.89 11.09 -11.53
C LEU A 45 21.19 12.12 -10.43
N SER A 46 22.25 11.90 -9.65
CA SER A 46 22.79 12.85 -8.68
C SER A 46 24.23 13.25 -9.08
N ASP A 47 24.54 14.55 -9.04
CA ASP A 47 25.88 15.05 -9.31
C ASP A 47 26.73 14.95 -8.03
N ALA A 48 27.79 14.16 -8.06
CA ALA A 48 28.68 13.90 -6.90
C ALA A 48 29.23 15.18 -6.25
N ARG A 49 29.39 16.26 -7.02
CA ARG A 49 29.89 17.56 -6.52
C ARG A 49 28.84 18.32 -5.71
N LEU A 50 27.55 18.10 -6.01
CA LEU A 50 26.44 18.92 -5.48
C LEU A 50 25.62 18.16 -4.42
N GLY A 51 25.76 16.85 -4.35
CA GLY A 51 24.99 16.01 -3.43
C GLY A 51 23.51 15.86 -3.80
N VAL A 52 22.67 15.63 -2.81
CA VAL A 52 21.24 15.46 -2.97
C VAL A 52 20.55 16.81 -3.11
N LEU A 53 20.18 17.14 -4.35
CA LEU A 53 19.45 18.38 -4.65
C LEU A 53 17.93 18.18 -4.48
N THR A 54 17.21 19.26 -4.22
CA THR A 54 15.74 19.33 -4.25
C THR A 54 15.14 18.66 -5.48
N GLN A 55 15.77 18.87 -6.63
CA GLN A 55 15.35 18.24 -7.89
C GLN A 55 15.43 16.71 -7.86
N SER A 56 16.50 16.13 -7.28
CA SER A 56 16.64 14.67 -7.15
C SER A 56 15.57 14.10 -6.20
N LYS A 57 15.25 14.83 -5.13
CA LYS A 57 14.15 14.47 -4.21
C LYS A 57 12.81 14.50 -4.92
N ARG A 58 12.53 15.54 -5.71
CA ARG A 58 11.30 15.65 -6.50
C ARG A 58 11.14 14.49 -7.48
N HIS A 59 12.22 14.09 -8.16
CA HIS A 59 12.18 12.96 -9.09
C HIS A 59 11.88 11.64 -8.36
N GLY A 60 12.51 11.40 -7.21
CA GLY A 60 12.21 10.23 -6.37
C GLY A 60 10.75 10.23 -5.88
N PHE A 61 10.24 11.39 -5.44
CA PHE A 61 8.84 11.52 -5.03
C PHE A 61 7.86 11.21 -6.17
N ILE A 62 8.07 11.75 -7.36
CA ILE A 62 7.21 11.48 -8.52
C ILE A 62 7.30 10.00 -8.93
N ALA A 63 8.49 9.41 -8.93
CA ALA A 63 8.67 7.99 -9.21
C ALA A 63 7.88 7.11 -8.21
N SER A 64 7.99 7.40 -6.91
CA SER A 64 7.21 6.72 -5.87
C SER A 64 5.70 6.93 -6.05
N LEU A 65 5.24 8.16 -6.30
CA LEU A 65 3.83 8.48 -6.53
C LEU A 65 3.25 7.68 -7.72
N LEU A 66 4.05 7.49 -8.77
CA LEU A 66 3.70 6.68 -9.93
C LEU A 66 3.87 5.17 -9.69
N GLY A 67 4.17 4.78 -8.46
CA GLY A 67 4.28 3.39 -8.04
C GLY A 67 5.51 2.68 -8.62
N ILE A 68 6.56 3.38 -9.06
CA ILE A 68 7.80 2.75 -9.48
C ILE A 68 8.52 2.27 -8.22
N THR A 69 8.64 0.97 -8.07
CA THR A 69 9.19 0.32 -6.87
C THR A 69 10.71 0.18 -6.92
N HIS A 70 11.28 0.12 -8.12
CA HIS A 70 12.72 0.01 -8.34
C HIS A 70 13.31 1.39 -8.64
N VAL A 71 14.04 1.96 -7.70
CA VAL A 71 14.70 3.26 -7.86
C VAL A 71 16.21 3.07 -7.78
N LEU A 72 16.91 3.40 -8.85
CA LEU A 72 18.36 3.42 -8.91
C LEU A 72 18.85 4.85 -8.86
N VAL A 73 19.65 5.19 -7.86
CA VAL A 73 20.33 6.49 -7.75
C VAL A 73 21.73 6.35 -8.31
N ALA A 74 21.94 6.89 -9.50
CA ALA A 74 23.25 6.93 -10.12
C ALA A 74 23.99 8.21 -9.71
N ILE A 75 24.99 8.06 -8.84
CA ILE A 75 25.83 9.15 -8.36
C ILE A 75 26.93 9.39 -9.41
N ASN A 76 26.64 10.34 -10.29
CA ASN A 76 27.43 10.61 -11.49
C ASN A 76 28.51 11.67 -11.27
N LYS A 77 29.48 11.71 -12.18
CA LYS A 77 30.64 12.61 -12.14
C LYS A 77 31.58 12.35 -10.98
N MET A 78 31.74 11.09 -10.61
CA MET A 78 32.70 10.68 -9.60
C MET A 78 34.15 11.04 -9.96
N ASP A 79 34.45 11.15 -11.26
CA ASP A 79 35.73 11.65 -11.79
C ASP A 79 36.04 13.11 -11.41
N LEU A 80 35.04 13.90 -11.04
CA LEU A 80 35.21 15.31 -10.62
C LEU A 80 35.34 15.48 -9.10
N VAL A 81 35.27 14.39 -8.35
CA VAL A 81 35.47 14.34 -6.88
C VAL A 81 36.52 13.28 -6.52
N ASP A 82 37.46 13.02 -7.43
CA ASP A 82 38.57 12.07 -7.29
C ASP A 82 38.10 10.66 -6.86
N TRP A 83 36.93 10.21 -7.35
CA TRP A 83 36.30 8.92 -7.05
C TRP A 83 36.18 8.62 -5.55
N SER A 84 35.94 9.64 -4.73
CA SER A 84 35.92 9.59 -3.28
C SER A 84 34.76 8.72 -2.75
N GLN A 85 35.11 7.71 -1.95
CA GLN A 85 34.15 6.89 -1.23
C GLN A 85 33.34 7.73 -0.22
N GLU A 86 33.99 8.63 0.51
CA GLU A 86 33.33 9.49 1.51
C GLU A 86 32.20 10.35 0.90
N VAL A 87 32.44 10.84 -0.33
CA VAL A 87 31.41 11.60 -1.05
C VAL A 87 30.23 10.70 -1.44
N PHE A 88 30.52 9.49 -1.90
CA PHE A 88 29.49 8.50 -2.23
C PHE A 88 28.65 8.13 -1.01
N ASP A 89 29.30 7.75 0.10
CA ASP A 89 28.62 7.32 1.34
C ASP A 89 27.70 8.42 1.87
N ARG A 90 28.17 9.66 1.93
CA ARG A 90 27.35 10.82 2.36
C ARG A 90 26.12 11.00 1.50
N ILE A 91 26.25 10.96 0.16
CA ILE A 91 25.11 11.14 -0.74
C ILE A 91 24.12 9.99 -0.61
N THR A 92 24.62 8.79 -0.41
CA THR A 92 23.82 7.58 -0.18
C THR A 92 23.00 7.70 1.10
N GLU A 93 23.62 8.13 2.21
CA GLU A 93 22.94 8.35 3.49
C GLU A 93 21.85 9.43 3.38
N ASP A 94 22.19 10.59 2.81
CA ASP A 94 21.26 11.73 2.64
C ASP A 94 20.03 11.35 1.79
N TYR A 95 20.25 10.58 0.71
CA TYR A 95 19.14 10.17 -0.16
C TYR A 95 18.33 9.03 0.45
N ALA A 96 18.97 8.09 1.14
CA ALA A 96 18.29 6.98 1.80
C ALA A 96 17.35 7.48 2.91
N GLU A 97 17.76 8.46 3.71
CA GLU A 97 16.90 9.11 4.72
C GLU A 97 15.64 9.73 4.09
N PHE A 98 15.81 10.39 2.95
CA PHE A 98 14.68 10.94 2.20
C PHE A 98 13.76 9.83 1.63
N ALA A 99 14.34 8.79 1.01
CA ALA A 99 13.60 7.72 0.36
C ALA A 99 12.78 6.86 1.34
N GLN A 100 13.22 6.74 2.60
CA GLN A 100 12.43 6.08 3.66
C GLN A 100 11.05 6.72 3.84
N LYS A 101 10.92 8.03 3.64
CA LYS A 101 9.65 8.76 3.74
C LYS A 101 8.72 8.50 2.56
N LEU A 102 9.24 7.93 1.47
CA LEU A 102 8.51 7.68 0.22
C LEU A 102 7.96 6.25 0.12
N GLY A 103 8.39 5.32 0.98
CA GLY A 103 7.99 3.91 0.90
C GLY A 103 8.53 3.21 -0.36
N VAL A 104 9.73 3.57 -0.82
CA VAL A 104 10.41 2.89 -1.92
C VAL A 104 11.03 1.59 -1.40
N ASP A 105 10.60 0.45 -1.95
CA ASP A 105 11.00 -0.87 -1.46
C ASP A 105 12.38 -1.31 -1.93
N ASP A 106 12.78 -0.93 -3.16
CA ASP A 106 14.06 -1.31 -3.76
C ASP A 106 14.82 -0.07 -4.21
N LEU A 107 15.84 0.29 -3.42
CA LEU A 107 16.69 1.46 -3.63
C LEU A 107 18.14 1.01 -3.79
N THR A 108 18.69 1.25 -4.97
CA THR A 108 20.07 0.89 -5.30
C THR A 108 20.89 2.14 -5.61
N PHE A 109 22.13 2.19 -5.11
CA PHE A 109 23.08 3.28 -5.35
C PHE A 109 24.28 2.78 -6.16
N ILE A 110 24.60 3.48 -7.25
CA ILE A 110 25.75 3.14 -8.09
C ILE A 110 26.58 4.39 -8.33
N PRO A 111 27.87 4.41 -7.91
CA PRO A 111 28.79 5.50 -8.24
C PRO A 111 29.26 5.34 -9.68
N ILE A 112 29.06 6.35 -10.52
CA ILE A 112 29.42 6.30 -11.94
C ILE A 112 30.20 7.53 -12.40
N SER A 113 30.97 7.38 -13.45
CA SER A 113 31.34 8.49 -14.32
C SER A 113 30.83 8.19 -15.74
N ALA A 114 29.71 8.77 -16.11
CA ALA A 114 29.15 8.57 -17.46
C ALA A 114 30.11 9.04 -18.56
N LEU A 115 30.97 10.02 -18.28
CA LEU A 115 31.96 10.53 -19.24
C LEU A 115 33.14 9.56 -19.43
N LYS A 116 33.60 8.92 -18.35
CA LYS A 116 34.76 7.99 -18.37
C LYS A 116 34.34 6.54 -18.58
N GLY A 117 33.06 6.21 -18.35
CA GLY A 117 32.52 4.87 -18.43
C GLY A 117 32.58 4.06 -17.12
N ASP A 118 33.13 4.65 -16.03
CA ASP A 118 33.29 3.99 -14.73
C ASP A 118 31.95 3.47 -14.21
N ASN A 119 31.85 2.18 -13.93
CA ASN A 119 30.67 1.45 -13.43
C ASN A 119 29.40 1.59 -14.29
N VAL A 120 29.54 1.97 -15.56
CA VAL A 120 28.40 2.02 -16.49
C VAL A 120 28.19 0.64 -17.11
N VAL A 121 29.19 0.10 -17.78
CA VAL A 121 29.20 -1.23 -18.41
C VAL A 121 30.14 -2.15 -17.65
N ASP A 122 31.38 -1.71 -17.48
CA ASP A 122 32.44 -2.43 -16.80
C ASP A 122 32.72 -1.83 -15.42
N GLU A 123 33.27 -2.64 -14.52
CA GLU A 123 33.68 -2.20 -13.18
C GLU A 123 34.82 -1.17 -13.30
N SER A 124 34.79 -0.16 -12.44
CA SER A 124 35.80 0.90 -12.42
C SER A 124 37.06 0.48 -11.69
N GLU A 125 38.20 0.64 -12.33
CA GLU A 125 39.50 0.49 -11.66
C GLU A 125 39.80 1.66 -10.69
N ASN A 126 39.12 2.78 -10.84
CA ASN A 126 39.28 3.99 -10.01
C ASN A 126 38.49 3.92 -8.70
N MET A 127 37.55 3.00 -8.58
CA MET A 127 36.67 2.83 -7.40
C MET A 127 36.79 1.39 -6.84
N PRO A 128 37.97 0.93 -6.41
CA PRO A 128 38.16 -0.43 -5.91
C PRO A 128 37.42 -0.71 -4.60
N TRP A 129 36.91 0.32 -3.94
CA TRP A 129 36.10 0.24 -2.74
C TRP A 129 34.62 -0.09 -3.02
N TYR A 130 34.18 0.07 -4.28
CA TYR A 130 32.80 -0.26 -4.65
C TYR A 130 32.71 -1.73 -5.10
N HIS A 131 31.92 -2.53 -4.40
CA HIS A 131 31.74 -3.95 -4.67
C HIS A 131 30.35 -4.30 -5.19
N GLY A 132 29.54 -3.30 -5.53
CA GLY A 132 28.22 -3.47 -6.13
C GLY A 132 28.26 -3.74 -7.63
N SER A 133 27.09 -3.94 -8.23
CA SER A 133 26.97 -4.17 -9.68
C SER A 133 27.17 -2.89 -10.49
N THR A 134 27.60 -3.03 -11.73
CA THR A 134 27.59 -1.93 -12.72
C THR A 134 26.15 -1.59 -13.10
N LEU A 135 25.95 -0.39 -13.68
CA LEU A 135 24.62 0.08 -14.11
C LEU A 135 23.97 -0.92 -15.08
N LEU A 136 24.68 -1.34 -16.10
CA LEU A 136 24.13 -2.27 -17.10
C LEU A 136 23.84 -3.66 -16.49
N HIS A 137 24.73 -4.15 -15.62
CA HIS A 137 24.53 -5.42 -14.95
C HIS A 137 23.27 -5.39 -14.05
N HIS A 138 23.07 -4.31 -13.29
CA HIS A 138 21.87 -4.13 -12.47
C HIS A 138 20.61 -4.13 -13.34
N LEU A 139 20.57 -3.36 -14.43
CA LEU A 139 19.44 -3.29 -15.33
C LEU A 139 19.09 -4.65 -15.98
N ASP A 140 20.11 -5.46 -16.29
CA ASP A 140 19.92 -6.80 -16.86
C ASP A 140 19.33 -7.82 -15.87
N HIS A 141 19.54 -7.62 -14.57
CA HIS A 141 19.23 -8.63 -13.54
C HIS A 141 18.09 -8.24 -12.60
N VAL A 142 17.75 -6.94 -12.50
CA VAL A 142 16.62 -6.50 -11.67
C VAL A 142 15.32 -7.19 -12.10
N ASN A 143 14.56 -7.70 -11.12
CA ASN A 143 13.30 -8.37 -11.40
C ASN A 143 12.12 -7.38 -11.41
N VAL A 144 11.80 -6.83 -12.57
CA VAL A 144 10.68 -5.89 -12.75
C VAL A 144 9.32 -6.58 -12.95
N GLY A 145 9.27 -7.92 -13.00
CA GLY A 145 8.04 -8.68 -13.28
C GLY A 145 7.17 -8.98 -12.06
N GLY A 146 7.67 -8.76 -10.84
CA GLY A 146 7.01 -9.17 -9.59
C GLY A 146 5.73 -8.40 -9.21
N HIS A 147 5.43 -7.29 -9.88
CA HIS A 147 4.29 -6.41 -9.56
C HIS A 147 3.10 -6.53 -10.51
N ARG A 148 3.12 -7.48 -11.44
CA ARG A 148 1.97 -7.72 -12.31
C ARG A 148 0.88 -8.42 -11.52
N ASN A 149 -0.30 -7.78 -11.43
CA ASN A 149 -1.47 -8.40 -10.85
C ASN A 149 -1.98 -9.51 -11.78
N LEU A 150 -1.68 -10.76 -11.46
CA LEU A 150 -2.09 -11.94 -12.23
C LEU A 150 -3.39 -12.57 -11.70
N VAL A 151 -3.96 -12.04 -10.60
CA VAL A 151 -5.12 -12.60 -9.91
C VAL A 151 -6.41 -11.91 -10.35
N ASP A 152 -6.42 -10.58 -10.32
CA ASP A 152 -7.61 -9.79 -10.59
C ASP A 152 -7.80 -9.59 -12.08
N PHE A 153 -8.67 -10.37 -12.70
CA PHE A 153 -8.93 -10.25 -14.13
C PHE A 153 -9.72 -8.97 -14.43
N ARG A 154 -9.12 -8.11 -15.29
CA ARG A 154 -9.71 -6.86 -15.77
C ARG A 154 -9.50 -6.73 -17.27
N PHE A 155 -10.59 -6.62 -18.00
CA PHE A 155 -10.55 -6.47 -19.44
C PHE A 155 -11.47 -5.32 -19.87
N PRO A 156 -10.93 -4.09 -20.00
CA PRO A 156 -11.64 -2.95 -20.54
C PRO A 156 -11.92 -3.16 -22.04
N VAL A 157 -13.19 -3.14 -22.41
CA VAL A 157 -13.59 -3.31 -23.81
C VAL A 157 -13.26 -2.05 -24.60
N GLN A 158 -12.41 -2.19 -25.61
CA GLN A 158 -11.96 -1.09 -26.43
C GLN A 158 -12.75 -0.96 -27.73
N TYR A 159 -13.09 -2.08 -28.35
CA TYR A 159 -13.77 -2.11 -29.63
C TYR A 159 -14.59 -3.40 -29.78
N VAL A 160 -15.73 -3.31 -30.49
CA VAL A 160 -16.54 -4.50 -30.82
C VAL A 160 -16.32 -4.84 -32.30
N ILE A 161 -15.80 -6.05 -32.54
CA ILE A 161 -15.52 -6.59 -33.86
C ILE A 161 -16.75 -7.40 -34.31
N ARG A 162 -17.36 -6.98 -35.40
CA ARG A 162 -18.51 -7.66 -36.01
C ARG A 162 -18.39 -7.66 -37.54
N PRO A 163 -17.54 -8.51 -38.12
CA PRO A 163 -17.32 -8.55 -39.56
C PRO A 163 -18.54 -9.14 -40.31
N ASP A 164 -19.29 -10.02 -39.68
CA ASP A 164 -20.48 -10.72 -40.22
C ASP A 164 -21.51 -10.95 -39.09
N GLN A 165 -22.54 -11.77 -39.39
CA GLN A 165 -23.61 -12.09 -38.43
C GLN A 165 -23.23 -13.18 -37.42
N ASP A 166 -22.22 -13.98 -37.73
CA ASP A 166 -21.85 -15.15 -36.96
C ASP A 166 -20.72 -14.91 -35.98
N TYR A 167 -20.00 -13.77 -36.11
CA TYR A 167 -18.88 -13.39 -35.22
C TYR A 167 -19.13 -12.08 -34.51
N ARG A 168 -19.03 -12.12 -33.19
CA ARG A 168 -19.02 -10.94 -32.32
C ARG A 168 -17.90 -11.05 -31.29
N GLY A 169 -16.82 -10.33 -31.53
CA GLY A 169 -15.65 -10.28 -30.66
C GLY A 169 -15.52 -8.95 -29.92
N TYR A 170 -15.19 -9.00 -28.66
CA TYR A 170 -14.93 -7.83 -27.82
C TYR A 170 -13.43 -7.66 -27.70
N ALA A 171 -12.88 -6.71 -28.44
CA ALA A 171 -11.45 -6.46 -28.48
C ALA A 171 -11.02 -5.52 -27.36
N GLY A 172 -9.87 -5.83 -26.75
CA GLY A 172 -9.27 -5.03 -25.69
C GLY A 172 -7.88 -5.54 -25.35
N ARG A 173 -7.30 -4.94 -24.31
CA ARG A 173 -6.07 -5.41 -23.70
C ARG A 173 -6.38 -5.94 -22.31
N VAL A 174 -5.80 -7.07 -21.95
CA VAL A 174 -5.90 -7.60 -20.59
C VAL A 174 -5.13 -6.67 -19.67
N ALA A 175 -5.85 -5.85 -18.90
CA ALA A 175 -5.25 -4.87 -17.98
C ALA A 175 -4.62 -5.57 -16.76
N SER A 176 -5.21 -6.66 -16.28
CA SER A 176 -4.64 -7.52 -15.25
C SER A 176 -5.28 -8.91 -15.26
N GLY A 177 -4.65 -9.84 -14.56
CA GLY A 177 -5.10 -11.23 -14.46
C GLY A 177 -4.87 -12.04 -15.73
N THR A 178 -5.57 -13.14 -15.82
CA THR A 178 -5.54 -14.07 -16.96
C THR A 178 -6.96 -14.47 -17.33
N ILE A 179 -7.20 -14.92 -18.55
CA ILE A 179 -8.50 -15.43 -19.00
C ILE A 179 -8.33 -16.62 -19.93
N ARG A 180 -9.22 -17.61 -19.78
CA ARG A 180 -9.27 -18.82 -20.62
C ARG A 180 -10.64 -19.00 -21.24
N SER A 181 -10.67 -19.75 -22.33
CA SER A 181 -11.92 -20.25 -22.90
C SER A 181 -12.66 -21.13 -21.88
N GLY A 182 -13.99 -20.98 -21.80
CA GLY A 182 -14.85 -21.69 -20.85
C GLY A 182 -14.97 -21.06 -19.46
N GLU A 183 -14.21 -20.02 -19.14
CA GLU A 183 -14.35 -19.31 -17.85
C GLU A 183 -15.62 -18.46 -17.79
N GLU A 184 -16.25 -18.42 -16.60
CA GLU A 184 -17.39 -17.55 -16.33
C GLU A 184 -16.91 -16.11 -16.12
N ILE A 185 -17.59 -15.18 -16.80
CA ILE A 185 -17.32 -13.75 -16.70
C ILE A 185 -18.58 -12.97 -16.37
N MET A 186 -18.38 -11.73 -15.88
CA MET A 186 -19.42 -10.73 -15.69
C MET A 186 -19.06 -9.45 -16.44
N VAL A 187 -20.06 -8.82 -17.03
CA VAL A 187 -19.91 -7.55 -17.74
C VAL A 187 -20.40 -6.40 -16.86
N LEU A 188 -19.56 -5.40 -16.67
CA LEU A 188 -19.92 -4.16 -15.97
C LEU A 188 -20.20 -3.04 -16.97
N PRO A 189 -21.27 -2.22 -16.77
CA PRO A 189 -22.11 -2.10 -15.57
C PRO A 189 -23.32 -3.04 -15.53
N SER A 190 -23.63 -3.80 -16.59
CA SER A 190 -24.88 -4.54 -16.71
C SER A 190 -25.05 -5.65 -15.66
N GLY A 191 -23.95 -6.20 -15.13
CA GLY A 191 -23.96 -7.35 -14.23
C GLY A 191 -24.30 -8.68 -14.91
N GLN A 192 -24.45 -8.69 -16.23
CA GLN A 192 -24.77 -9.91 -16.98
C GLN A 192 -23.58 -10.88 -16.94
N ARG A 193 -23.88 -12.16 -16.81
CA ARG A 193 -22.90 -13.26 -16.75
C ARG A 193 -22.99 -14.14 -17.99
N THR A 194 -21.85 -14.63 -18.44
CA THR A 194 -21.76 -15.59 -19.55
C THR A 194 -20.42 -16.35 -19.45
N LEU A 195 -20.20 -17.28 -20.36
CA LEU A 195 -18.92 -17.98 -20.51
C LEU A 195 -18.13 -17.40 -21.68
N ILE A 196 -16.81 -17.37 -21.56
CA ILE A 196 -15.91 -17.08 -22.68
C ILE A 196 -15.98 -18.27 -23.65
N LYS A 197 -16.35 -18.01 -24.91
CA LYS A 197 -16.41 -19.03 -25.97
C LYS A 197 -15.02 -19.24 -26.59
N SER A 198 -14.31 -18.14 -26.92
CA SER A 198 -12.94 -18.19 -27.43
C SER A 198 -12.17 -16.95 -27.02
N VAL A 199 -10.85 -17.08 -27.02
CA VAL A 199 -9.87 -15.99 -26.88
C VAL A 199 -9.10 -15.92 -28.18
N ASP A 200 -9.30 -14.88 -28.96
CA ASP A 200 -8.78 -14.77 -30.32
C ASP A 200 -7.69 -13.70 -30.41
N THR A 201 -6.57 -14.07 -31.02
CA THR A 201 -5.48 -13.13 -31.38
C THR A 201 -5.48 -12.91 -32.90
N PHE A 202 -4.58 -12.04 -33.38
CA PHE A 202 -4.39 -11.87 -34.83
C PHE A 202 -3.95 -13.17 -35.54
N ASP A 203 -3.19 -14.03 -34.84
CA ASP A 203 -2.65 -15.28 -35.36
C ASP A 203 -3.62 -16.46 -35.18
N GLY A 204 -4.78 -16.23 -34.58
CA GLY A 204 -5.81 -17.24 -34.32
C GLY A 204 -6.18 -17.39 -32.87
N PRO A 205 -7.03 -18.38 -32.53
CA PRO A 205 -7.47 -18.63 -31.16
C PRO A 205 -6.32 -19.16 -30.29
N VAL A 206 -6.33 -18.73 -29.02
CA VAL A 206 -5.39 -19.19 -27.97
C VAL A 206 -6.16 -19.76 -26.79
N GLU A 207 -5.51 -20.61 -26.01
CA GLU A 207 -6.14 -21.20 -24.81
C GLU A 207 -6.26 -20.19 -23.68
N GLU A 208 -5.27 -19.30 -23.54
CA GLU A 208 -5.17 -18.35 -22.46
C GLU A 208 -4.60 -17.02 -22.94
N ALA A 209 -5.10 -15.92 -22.38
CA ALA A 209 -4.48 -14.60 -22.50
C ALA A 209 -4.02 -14.09 -21.12
N LEU A 210 -2.87 -13.44 -21.10
CA LEU A 210 -2.21 -12.92 -19.92
C LEU A 210 -2.26 -11.39 -19.87
N THR A 211 -1.98 -10.82 -18.70
CA THR A 211 -1.81 -9.38 -18.53
C THR A 211 -0.89 -8.79 -19.59
N GLY A 212 -1.39 -7.81 -20.32
CA GLY A 212 -0.69 -7.11 -21.39
C GLY A 212 -1.04 -7.59 -22.79
N ASP A 213 -1.66 -8.75 -22.93
CA ASP A 213 -2.06 -9.26 -24.24
C ASP A 213 -3.24 -8.49 -24.83
N SER A 214 -3.18 -8.27 -26.15
CA SER A 214 -4.27 -7.67 -26.93
C SER A 214 -5.03 -8.77 -27.63
N VAL A 215 -6.29 -8.99 -27.22
CA VAL A 215 -7.11 -10.09 -27.69
C VAL A 215 -8.55 -9.66 -27.99
N ALA A 216 -9.29 -10.49 -28.69
CA ALA A 216 -10.73 -10.40 -28.83
C ALA A 216 -11.38 -11.56 -28.07
N LEU A 217 -12.29 -11.27 -27.16
CA LEU A 217 -13.06 -12.27 -26.43
C LEU A 217 -14.40 -12.48 -27.11
N THR A 218 -14.79 -13.73 -27.35
CA THR A 218 -16.16 -14.07 -27.77
C THR A 218 -16.90 -14.72 -26.60
N THR A 219 -18.21 -14.54 -26.54
CA THR A 219 -19.06 -15.03 -25.47
C THR A 219 -20.01 -16.12 -25.94
N ALA A 220 -20.43 -16.99 -25.03
CA ALA A 220 -21.40 -18.06 -25.33
C ALA A 220 -22.79 -17.49 -25.65
N ASP A 221 -23.18 -16.43 -24.92
CA ASP A 221 -24.44 -15.75 -25.11
C ASP A 221 -24.22 -14.41 -25.84
N GLU A 222 -25.24 -13.95 -26.59
CA GLU A 222 -25.24 -12.64 -27.20
C GLU A 222 -25.59 -11.57 -26.13
N LEU A 223 -24.57 -10.86 -25.68
CA LEU A 223 -24.72 -9.77 -24.71
C LEU A 223 -24.50 -8.42 -25.38
N ASP A 224 -25.17 -7.39 -24.85
CA ASP A 224 -24.93 -6.02 -25.26
C ASP A 224 -23.73 -5.45 -24.50
N ILE A 225 -22.57 -5.61 -25.08
CA ILE A 225 -21.29 -5.13 -24.56
C ILE A 225 -20.74 -4.08 -25.52
N SER A 226 -20.31 -2.95 -24.96
CA SER A 226 -19.85 -1.79 -25.72
C SER A 226 -18.48 -1.31 -25.26
N ARG A 227 -17.84 -0.42 -26.04
CA ARG A 227 -16.64 0.30 -25.61
C ARG A 227 -16.90 1.01 -24.28
N GLY A 228 -15.99 0.85 -23.32
CA GLY A 228 -16.07 1.43 -21.99
C GLY A 228 -16.68 0.50 -20.94
N ASP A 229 -17.24 -0.64 -21.35
CA ASP A 229 -17.60 -1.71 -20.43
C ASP A 229 -16.36 -2.48 -19.98
N MET A 230 -16.47 -3.16 -18.86
CA MET A 230 -15.38 -3.96 -18.31
C MET A 230 -15.83 -5.40 -18.11
N ILE A 231 -15.08 -6.34 -18.65
CA ILE A 231 -15.27 -7.76 -18.42
C ILE A 231 -14.41 -8.19 -17.23
N VAL A 232 -15.02 -8.87 -16.25
CA VAL A 232 -14.38 -9.27 -14.99
C VAL A 232 -14.81 -10.68 -14.58
N ARG A 233 -14.15 -11.28 -13.60
CA ARG A 233 -14.64 -12.51 -12.95
C ARG A 233 -15.75 -12.18 -11.94
N PRO A 234 -16.84 -12.98 -11.85
CA PRO A 234 -17.99 -12.67 -11.00
C PRO A 234 -17.67 -12.55 -9.50
N LEU A 235 -16.67 -13.29 -9.01
CA LEU A 235 -16.27 -13.30 -7.59
C LEU A 235 -15.10 -12.36 -7.28
N ASN A 236 -14.65 -11.58 -8.29
CA ASN A 236 -13.51 -10.68 -8.15
C ASN A 236 -13.80 -9.37 -8.89
N LEU A 237 -14.63 -8.53 -8.28
CA LEU A 237 -15.10 -7.30 -8.89
C LEU A 237 -14.20 -6.11 -8.53
N PRO A 238 -13.98 -5.17 -9.48
CA PRO A 238 -13.39 -3.87 -9.17
C PRO A 238 -14.35 -3.05 -8.31
N VAL A 239 -13.85 -1.96 -7.75
CA VAL A 239 -14.70 -0.97 -7.10
C VAL A 239 -15.53 -0.25 -8.16
N VAL A 240 -16.85 -0.09 -7.90
CA VAL A 240 -17.77 0.65 -8.73
C VAL A 240 -18.27 1.88 -7.97
N ALA A 241 -17.93 3.08 -8.43
CA ALA A 241 -18.31 4.30 -7.74
C ALA A 241 -18.41 5.50 -8.69
N THR A 242 -19.12 6.54 -8.23
CA THR A 242 -19.18 7.86 -8.86
C THR A 242 -18.38 8.92 -8.11
N GLU A 243 -17.96 8.62 -6.88
CA GLU A 243 -17.17 9.53 -6.04
C GLU A 243 -15.85 8.85 -5.70
N ILE A 244 -14.75 9.45 -6.12
CA ILE A 244 -13.40 8.92 -5.93
C ILE A 244 -12.48 9.88 -5.19
N ASP A 245 -11.59 9.30 -4.41
CA ASP A 245 -10.45 9.95 -3.78
C ASP A 245 -9.20 9.62 -4.58
N ALA A 246 -8.44 10.63 -5.00
CA ALA A 246 -7.31 10.45 -5.88
C ALA A 246 -6.17 11.42 -5.55
N MET A 247 -4.94 10.99 -5.88
CA MET A 247 -3.83 11.91 -6.08
C MET A 247 -3.91 12.47 -7.50
N LEU A 248 -3.70 13.75 -7.64
CA LEU A 248 -3.77 14.45 -8.91
C LEU A 248 -2.50 15.27 -9.15
N CYS A 249 -1.96 15.22 -10.35
CA CYS A 249 -0.94 16.14 -10.84
C CYS A 249 -1.58 17.07 -11.87
N TRP A 250 -1.59 18.38 -11.58
CA TRP A 250 -2.14 19.38 -12.47
C TRP A 250 -1.12 19.77 -13.53
N MET A 251 -1.47 19.63 -14.81
CA MET A 251 -0.55 19.79 -15.94
C MET A 251 -0.80 21.02 -16.80
N SER A 252 -1.92 21.72 -16.57
CA SER A 252 -2.29 22.91 -17.34
C SER A 252 -1.60 24.16 -16.81
N ASP A 253 -1.16 25.03 -17.72
CA ASP A 253 -0.66 26.37 -17.38
C ASP A 253 -1.77 27.25 -16.77
N GLU A 254 -3.05 26.99 -17.11
CA GLU A 254 -4.17 27.60 -16.44
C GLU A 254 -4.43 26.93 -15.10
N PRO A 255 -4.58 27.70 -14.01
CA PRO A 255 -4.95 27.16 -12.71
C PRO A 255 -6.30 26.44 -12.76
N MET A 256 -6.45 25.44 -11.88
CA MET A 256 -7.72 24.75 -11.68
C MET A 256 -8.81 25.75 -11.28
N LYS A 257 -9.95 25.65 -11.96
CA LYS A 257 -11.13 26.49 -11.65
C LYS A 257 -12.18 25.62 -10.95
N GLY A 258 -12.65 26.06 -9.79
CA GLY A 258 -13.70 25.37 -9.04
C GLY A 258 -14.98 25.25 -9.88
N GLY A 259 -15.67 24.11 -9.77
CA GLY A 259 -16.93 23.85 -10.48
C GLY A 259 -16.80 23.58 -12.00
N THR A 260 -15.58 23.57 -12.54
CA THR A 260 -15.37 23.26 -13.95
C THR A 260 -15.60 21.78 -14.21
N GLN A 261 -16.34 21.49 -15.29
CA GLN A 261 -16.59 20.14 -15.76
C GLN A 261 -15.48 19.71 -16.73
N TYR A 262 -14.88 18.53 -16.48
CA TYR A 262 -13.84 17.91 -17.32
C TYR A 262 -14.36 16.60 -17.90
N TRP A 263 -13.73 16.14 -19.00
CA TRP A 263 -13.84 14.75 -19.38
C TRP A 263 -12.86 13.93 -18.55
N PHE A 264 -13.40 12.95 -17.85
CA PHE A 264 -12.66 11.92 -17.11
C PHE A 264 -12.51 10.72 -18.03
N ARG A 265 -11.26 10.32 -18.30
CA ARG A 265 -10.96 9.14 -19.11
C ARG A 265 -10.11 8.16 -18.30
N GLN A 266 -10.63 6.96 -18.16
CA GLN A 266 -9.98 5.85 -17.47
C GLN A 266 -10.06 4.61 -18.37
N THR A 267 -8.92 4.02 -18.72
CA THR A 267 -8.86 2.92 -19.70
C THR A 267 -9.66 3.27 -20.96
N THR A 268 -10.75 2.58 -21.23
CA THR A 268 -11.65 2.80 -22.38
C THR A 268 -12.91 3.59 -22.03
N ARG A 269 -13.14 3.86 -20.71
CA ARG A 269 -14.34 4.53 -20.22
C ARG A 269 -14.15 6.04 -20.17
N GLU A 270 -15.20 6.75 -20.57
CA GLU A 270 -15.28 8.19 -20.49
C GLU A 270 -16.51 8.63 -19.72
N ALA A 271 -16.36 9.62 -18.85
CA ALA A 271 -17.44 10.25 -18.11
C ALA A 271 -17.16 11.74 -17.94
N LYS A 272 -18.22 12.54 -17.79
CA LYS A 272 -18.07 13.91 -17.30
C LYS A 272 -17.76 13.87 -15.83
N ALA A 273 -16.85 14.73 -15.36
CA ALA A 273 -16.44 14.80 -13.97
C ALA A 273 -16.15 16.23 -13.54
N PHE A 274 -16.20 16.48 -12.25
CA PHE A 274 -15.72 17.71 -11.64
C PHE A 274 -14.98 17.39 -10.34
N ILE A 275 -14.00 18.24 -9.99
CA ILE A 275 -13.31 18.15 -8.73
C ILE A 275 -14.22 18.78 -7.68
N SER A 276 -14.75 17.95 -6.78
CA SER A 276 -15.69 18.36 -5.72
C SER A 276 -14.96 19.03 -4.55
N ARG A 277 -13.71 18.61 -4.29
CA ARG A 277 -12.88 19.15 -3.21
C ARG A 277 -11.41 18.97 -3.49
N VAL A 278 -10.60 19.99 -3.18
CA VAL A 278 -9.15 19.85 -2.97
C VAL A 278 -8.96 19.54 -1.49
N VAL A 279 -8.29 18.43 -1.17
CA VAL A 279 -8.05 18.02 0.22
C VAL A 279 -6.76 18.65 0.74
N TYR A 280 -5.69 18.59 -0.04
CA TYR A 280 -4.41 19.27 0.22
C TYR A 280 -3.52 19.23 -1.03
N LYS A 281 -2.57 20.15 -1.08
CA LYS A 281 -1.43 20.11 -1.99
C LYS A 281 -0.20 19.59 -1.25
N ILE A 282 0.71 18.92 -1.95
CA ILE A 282 2.01 18.49 -1.41
C ILE A 282 3.08 19.46 -1.94
N ASP A 283 3.82 20.08 -1.03
CA ASP A 283 5.10 20.69 -1.36
C ASP A 283 6.11 19.57 -1.63
N VAL A 284 6.50 19.41 -2.89
CA VAL A 284 7.38 18.32 -3.32
C VAL A 284 8.82 18.42 -2.82
N ASP A 285 9.21 19.59 -2.29
CA ASP A 285 10.54 19.84 -1.76
C ASP A 285 10.65 19.46 -0.28
N THR A 286 9.58 19.72 0.48
CA THR A 286 9.50 19.46 1.93
C THR A 286 8.64 18.26 2.29
N LEU A 287 7.82 17.76 1.36
CA LEU A 287 6.77 16.73 1.52
C LEU A 287 5.65 17.15 2.49
N HIS A 288 5.59 18.43 2.87
CA HIS A 288 4.52 18.94 3.72
C HIS A 288 3.22 19.12 2.93
N ARG A 289 2.11 19.01 3.65
CA ARG A 289 0.77 19.23 3.11
C ARG A 289 0.37 20.68 3.33
N GLU A 290 -0.17 21.29 2.29
CA GLU A 290 -0.66 22.65 2.30
C GLU A 290 -2.16 22.66 1.98
N ASP A 291 -2.93 23.41 2.74
CA ASP A 291 -4.34 23.64 2.45
C ASP A 291 -4.45 24.67 1.33
N VAL A 292 -5.04 24.29 0.21
CA VAL A 292 -5.26 25.15 -0.95
C VAL A 292 -6.65 24.92 -1.52
N GLU A 293 -7.22 25.95 -2.15
CA GLU A 293 -8.53 25.83 -2.81
C GLU A 293 -8.44 25.32 -4.24
N ALA A 294 -7.29 25.49 -4.89
CA ALA A 294 -7.08 25.12 -6.28
C ALA A 294 -5.61 24.78 -6.55
N PHE A 295 -5.37 23.98 -7.58
CA PHE A 295 -4.02 23.67 -8.05
C PHE A 295 -3.58 24.63 -9.16
N GLY A 296 -2.33 25.05 -9.09
CA GLY A 296 -1.60 25.67 -10.16
C GLY A 296 -0.78 24.67 -10.98
N PHE A 297 -0.02 25.17 -11.94
CA PHE A 297 0.83 24.38 -12.83
C PHE A 297 1.84 23.53 -12.05
N ASN A 298 1.87 22.23 -12.34
CA ASN A 298 2.72 21.22 -11.70
C ASN A 298 2.41 20.93 -10.21
N ASP A 299 1.31 21.45 -9.67
CA ASP A 299 0.89 21.11 -8.33
C ASP A 299 0.45 19.63 -8.26
N ILE A 300 0.86 18.97 -7.19
CA ILE A 300 0.50 17.59 -6.87
C ILE A 300 -0.23 17.59 -5.54
N GLY A 301 -1.37 16.92 -5.47
CA GLY A 301 -2.12 16.86 -4.22
C GLY A 301 -3.30 15.90 -4.29
N ARG A 302 -4.02 15.84 -3.19
CA ARG A 302 -5.18 14.97 -3.02
C ARG A 302 -6.47 15.71 -3.32
N VAL A 303 -7.31 15.08 -4.10
CA VAL A 303 -8.62 15.62 -4.50
C VAL A 303 -9.73 14.58 -4.35
N GLN A 304 -10.94 15.09 -4.23
CA GLN A 304 -12.16 14.31 -4.39
C GLN A 304 -12.80 14.68 -5.72
N ILE A 305 -13.20 13.67 -6.49
CA ILE A 305 -13.76 13.84 -7.83
C ILE A 305 -15.11 13.13 -7.88
N GLN A 306 -16.08 13.80 -8.47
CA GLN A 306 -17.39 13.21 -8.77
C GLN A 306 -17.55 13.05 -10.27
N THR A 307 -17.94 11.84 -10.69
CA THR A 307 -18.22 11.48 -12.09
C THR A 307 -19.73 11.39 -12.33
N ALA A 308 -20.15 11.73 -13.54
CA ALA A 308 -21.58 11.67 -13.94
C ALA A 308 -22.09 10.23 -14.15
N ALA A 309 -21.19 9.28 -14.32
CA ALA A 309 -21.51 7.86 -14.48
C ALA A 309 -20.53 7.02 -13.64
N PRO A 310 -20.94 5.83 -13.17
CA PRO A 310 -20.05 4.95 -12.43
C PRO A 310 -18.82 4.57 -13.24
N ILE A 311 -17.65 4.55 -12.58
CA ILE A 311 -16.38 4.05 -13.10
C ILE A 311 -16.02 2.74 -12.40
N PHE A 312 -15.22 1.92 -13.06
CA PHE A 312 -14.77 0.61 -12.57
C PHE A 312 -13.28 0.65 -12.38
N PHE A 313 -12.80 0.57 -11.13
CA PHE A 313 -11.39 0.76 -10.85
C PHE A 313 -10.90 -0.14 -9.72
N ASP A 314 -9.62 -0.40 -9.73
CA ASP A 314 -8.86 -0.87 -8.59
C ASP A 314 -8.04 0.32 -8.05
N ARG A 315 -7.54 0.24 -6.82
CA ARG A 315 -6.59 1.25 -6.33
C ARG A 315 -5.34 1.24 -7.20
N TYR A 316 -4.78 2.40 -7.46
CA TYR A 316 -3.59 2.54 -8.29
C TYR A 316 -2.41 1.64 -7.84
N GLU A 317 -2.24 1.49 -6.53
CA GLU A 317 -1.23 0.61 -5.92
C GLU A 317 -1.40 -0.86 -6.30
N MET A 318 -2.64 -1.32 -6.52
CA MET A 318 -2.97 -2.70 -6.87
C MET A 318 -2.98 -2.93 -8.38
N ASN A 319 -3.42 -1.93 -9.14
CA ASN A 319 -3.51 -2.02 -10.59
C ASN A 319 -3.37 -0.62 -11.20
N ARG A 320 -2.19 -0.31 -11.74
CA ARG A 320 -1.90 1.01 -12.32
C ARG A 320 -2.79 1.33 -13.52
N GLU A 321 -3.16 0.32 -14.33
CA GLU A 321 -3.93 0.54 -15.56
C GLU A 321 -5.38 0.92 -15.24
N THR A 322 -6.05 0.19 -14.35
CA THR A 322 -7.42 0.49 -13.92
C THR A 322 -7.50 1.55 -12.83
N GLY A 323 -6.41 1.84 -12.13
CA GLY A 323 -6.32 2.84 -11.06
C GLY A 323 -5.88 4.23 -11.53
N SER A 324 -5.52 4.42 -12.80
CA SER A 324 -5.12 5.71 -13.36
C SER A 324 -6.21 6.33 -14.22
N PHE A 325 -6.20 7.65 -14.31
CA PHE A 325 -7.08 8.41 -15.19
C PHE A 325 -6.45 9.72 -15.64
N ILE A 326 -7.05 10.33 -16.66
CA ILE A 326 -6.74 11.71 -17.08
C ILE A 326 -7.99 12.58 -17.04
N LEU A 327 -7.78 13.88 -16.76
CA LEU A 327 -8.78 14.91 -16.94
C LEU A 327 -8.46 15.69 -18.22
N ILE A 328 -9.49 15.90 -19.03
CA ILE A 328 -9.37 16.58 -20.32
C ILE A 328 -10.31 17.78 -20.31
N ASP A 329 -9.80 18.93 -20.70
CA ASP A 329 -10.60 20.14 -20.89
C ASP A 329 -11.55 19.96 -22.07
N PRO A 330 -12.87 20.17 -21.89
CA PRO A 330 -13.87 19.92 -22.94
C PRO A 330 -13.81 20.93 -24.10
N HIS A 331 -13.17 22.07 -23.91
CA HIS A 331 -13.10 23.13 -24.94
C HIS A 331 -11.84 23.01 -25.80
N THR A 332 -10.70 22.69 -25.14
CA THR A 332 -9.42 22.62 -25.83
C THR A 332 -9.01 21.21 -26.23
N ASN A 333 -9.67 20.18 -25.65
CA ASN A 333 -9.28 18.77 -25.73
C ASN A 333 -7.87 18.48 -25.20
N ASN A 334 -7.28 19.38 -24.43
CA ASN A 334 -5.99 19.16 -23.79
C ASN A 334 -6.14 18.37 -22.50
N THR A 335 -5.21 17.46 -22.23
CA THR A 335 -5.07 16.84 -20.92
C THR A 335 -4.61 17.90 -19.92
N VAL A 336 -5.43 18.17 -18.91
CA VAL A 336 -5.15 19.17 -17.86
C VAL A 336 -4.64 18.55 -16.58
N ALA A 337 -4.91 17.26 -16.35
CA ALA A 337 -4.39 16.56 -15.18
C ALA A 337 -4.29 15.06 -15.41
N VAL A 338 -3.39 14.41 -14.66
CA VAL A 338 -3.33 12.96 -14.49
C VAL A 338 -3.60 12.61 -13.04
N GLY A 339 -4.26 11.48 -12.80
CA GLY A 339 -4.65 11.09 -11.46
C GLY A 339 -4.46 9.60 -11.18
N MET A 340 -4.22 9.30 -9.91
CA MET A 340 -4.07 7.97 -9.35
C MET A 340 -5.15 7.76 -8.28
N ILE A 341 -6.05 6.80 -8.53
CA ILE A 341 -7.20 6.53 -7.66
C ILE A 341 -6.73 5.80 -6.40
N ARG A 342 -7.06 6.36 -5.24
CA ARG A 342 -6.77 5.79 -3.92
C ARG A 342 -7.94 5.00 -3.36
N GLY A 343 -9.16 5.30 -3.80
CA GLY A 343 -10.37 4.65 -3.34
C GLY A 343 -11.61 5.50 -3.58
N THR A 344 -12.69 5.21 -2.88
CA THR A 344 -13.91 6.03 -2.90
C THR A 344 -13.85 7.12 -1.83
N VAL A 345 -14.55 8.23 -2.05
CA VAL A 345 -14.69 9.31 -1.03
C VAL A 345 -15.30 8.74 0.25
N ARG A 346 -16.33 7.90 0.14
CA ARG A 346 -16.96 7.24 1.29
C ARG A 346 -16.01 6.31 2.07
N SER A 347 -15.06 5.68 1.42
CA SER A 347 -14.05 4.89 2.14
C SER A 347 -13.03 5.79 2.85
N ALA A 348 -12.75 6.97 2.33
CA ALA A 348 -11.87 7.96 2.95
C ALA A 348 -12.57 8.76 4.05
N GLU A 349 -13.84 9.14 3.84
CA GLU A 349 -14.69 9.77 4.85
C GLU A 349 -15.12 8.78 5.92
N LYS A 350 -15.48 7.54 5.57
CA LYS A 350 -15.70 6.47 6.56
C LYS A 350 -14.44 6.14 7.33
N LEU A 351 -13.27 6.23 6.74
CA LEU A 351 -12.02 6.08 7.49
C LEU A 351 -11.78 7.28 8.41
N ALA A 352 -12.13 8.50 7.98
CA ALA A 352 -12.07 9.72 8.79
C ALA A 352 -13.24 9.82 9.80
N GLU A 353 -14.44 9.38 9.43
CA GLU A 353 -15.60 9.25 10.31
C GLU A 353 -15.46 8.06 11.26
N GLN A 354 -14.86 6.96 10.82
CA GLN A 354 -14.48 5.82 11.67
C GLN A 354 -13.33 6.15 12.61
N LEU A 355 -12.51 7.15 12.28
CA LEU A 355 -11.55 7.76 13.20
C LEU A 355 -12.22 8.78 14.15
N ASN A 356 -13.37 9.36 13.75
CA ASN A 356 -14.12 10.34 14.53
C ASN A 356 -15.40 9.79 15.20
N GLU A 357 -15.97 8.71 14.68
CA GLU A 357 -17.13 8.00 15.21
C GLU A 357 -16.73 6.57 15.61
N ALA A 358 -16.02 6.45 16.72
CA ALA A 358 -15.78 5.16 17.38
C ALA A 358 -17.06 4.62 18.07
N THR A 359 -18.20 4.68 17.37
CA THR A 359 -19.45 4.09 17.87
C THR A 359 -20.28 3.56 16.71
N THR A 360 -20.16 2.29 16.45
CA THR A 360 -20.87 1.44 15.49
C THR A 360 -20.08 1.08 14.24
N VAL A 361 -19.21 0.09 14.38
CA VAL A 361 -18.67 -0.65 13.24
C VAL A 361 -19.81 -1.46 12.63
N GLU A 362 -20.47 -0.94 11.57
CA GLU A 362 -21.26 -1.81 10.69
C GLU A 362 -20.29 -2.76 9.98
N ARG A 363 -20.21 -3.98 10.47
CA ARG A 363 -19.48 -5.07 9.84
C ARG A 363 -20.08 -5.31 8.46
N LYS A 364 -19.27 -5.27 7.40
CA LYS A 364 -19.67 -5.85 6.11
C LYS A 364 -19.83 -7.36 6.31
N ALA A 365 -21.02 -7.78 6.59
CA ALA A 365 -21.39 -9.18 6.50
C ALA A 365 -21.27 -9.63 5.04
N SER A 366 -20.93 -10.89 4.82
CA SER A 366 -21.18 -11.52 3.53
C SER A 366 -22.64 -11.25 3.14
N PRO A 367 -22.93 -10.89 1.88
CA PRO A 367 -24.31 -10.59 1.45
C PRO A 367 -25.29 -11.75 1.69
N ASP A 368 -24.77 -12.96 1.90
CA ASP A 368 -25.56 -14.18 2.11
C ASP A 368 -25.68 -14.57 3.60
N VAL A 369 -25.17 -13.74 4.53
CA VAL A 369 -25.21 -14.01 5.97
C VAL A 369 -26.04 -12.95 6.68
N VAL A 370 -27.16 -13.37 7.24
CA VAL A 370 -27.96 -12.55 8.16
C VAL A 370 -27.33 -12.62 9.54
N TRP A 371 -26.96 -11.45 10.10
CA TRP A 371 -26.49 -11.38 11.48
C TRP A 371 -27.67 -11.61 12.43
N GLU A 372 -27.66 -12.76 13.12
CA GLU A 372 -28.54 -12.99 14.27
C GLU A 372 -27.79 -12.57 15.55
N GLY A 373 -28.40 -11.71 16.34
CA GLY A 373 -27.84 -11.29 17.63
C GLY A 373 -27.67 -12.47 18.59
N TRP A 374 -26.70 -12.36 19.50
CA TRP A 374 -26.49 -13.37 20.52
C TRP A 374 -27.70 -13.42 21.49
N ASN A 375 -28.22 -14.62 21.75
CA ASN A 375 -29.30 -14.82 22.74
C ASN A 375 -28.88 -14.48 24.17
N VAL A 376 -27.59 -14.50 24.46
CA VAL A 376 -27.00 -14.09 25.72
C VAL A 376 -26.17 -12.84 25.49
N PRO A 377 -26.61 -11.66 25.92
CA PRO A 377 -25.91 -10.39 25.69
C PRO A 377 -24.64 -10.28 26.56
N LEU A 378 -23.77 -9.33 26.22
CA LEU A 378 -22.48 -9.16 26.88
C LEU A 378 -22.58 -8.83 28.36
N ASP A 379 -23.51 -7.94 28.73
CA ASP A 379 -23.77 -7.54 30.12
C ASP A 379 -24.14 -8.72 31.02
N ALA A 380 -24.98 -9.65 30.55
CA ALA A 380 -25.32 -10.86 31.29
C ALA A 380 -24.11 -11.81 31.45
N ARG A 381 -23.17 -11.78 30.51
CA ARG A 381 -21.92 -12.55 30.60
C ARG A 381 -20.95 -11.91 31.59
N GLU A 382 -20.81 -10.59 31.59
CA GLU A 382 -20.00 -9.82 32.53
C GLU A 382 -20.50 -9.99 33.94
N GLU A 383 -21.83 -9.93 34.17
CA GLU A 383 -22.45 -10.20 35.46
C GLU A 383 -22.13 -11.61 35.97
N LYS A 384 -22.29 -12.62 35.11
CA LYS A 384 -21.97 -14.01 35.45
C LYS A 384 -20.49 -14.22 35.74
N ASN A 385 -19.60 -13.58 35.01
CA ASN A 385 -18.15 -13.68 35.15
C ASN A 385 -17.64 -12.89 36.38
N GLY A 386 -18.42 -11.95 36.91
CA GLY A 386 -18.04 -11.06 37.99
C GLY A 386 -17.00 -10.01 37.64
N HIS A 387 -16.80 -9.77 36.36
CA HIS A 387 -15.90 -8.77 35.82
C HIS A 387 -16.36 -8.27 34.43
N ALA A 388 -15.91 -7.10 34.07
CA ALA A 388 -16.15 -6.56 32.73
C ALA A 388 -15.19 -7.16 31.68
N ALA A 389 -15.67 -7.32 30.47
CA ALA A 389 -14.85 -7.70 29.34
C ALA A 389 -13.93 -6.54 28.92
N ALA A 390 -12.69 -6.85 28.56
CA ALA A 390 -11.72 -5.88 28.07
C ALA A 390 -10.71 -6.54 27.12
N VAL A 391 -10.04 -5.73 26.32
CA VAL A 391 -8.91 -6.17 25.50
C VAL A 391 -7.66 -5.45 25.99
N VAL A 392 -6.63 -6.21 26.36
CA VAL A 392 -5.32 -5.70 26.77
C VAL A 392 -4.34 -5.98 25.62
N TRP A 393 -4.02 -4.96 24.84
CA TRP A 393 -3.24 -5.07 23.63
C TRP A 393 -1.79 -4.65 23.84
N PHE A 394 -0.90 -5.63 23.96
CA PHE A 394 0.54 -5.38 24.08
C PHE A 394 1.16 -5.09 22.71
N THR A 395 1.92 -4.00 22.63
CA THR A 395 2.77 -3.63 21.49
C THR A 395 4.20 -3.33 21.94
N GLY A 396 5.16 -3.45 21.04
CA GLY A 396 6.59 -3.24 21.32
C GLY A 396 7.49 -4.14 20.49
N LEU A 397 8.79 -3.89 20.48
CA LEU A 397 9.79 -4.64 19.72
C LEU A 397 9.83 -6.13 20.10
N SER A 398 10.32 -6.98 19.20
CA SER A 398 10.65 -8.37 19.54
C SER A 398 11.68 -8.38 20.68
N GLY A 399 11.56 -9.31 21.65
CA GLY A 399 12.47 -9.31 22.80
C GLY A 399 12.18 -8.27 23.90
N SER A 400 11.18 -7.38 23.74
CA SER A 400 10.84 -6.38 24.77
C SER A 400 10.24 -6.97 26.04
N GLY A 401 9.79 -8.24 26.04
CA GLY A 401 9.22 -8.90 27.21
C GLY A 401 7.70 -9.09 27.17
N LYS A 402 7.00 -8.66 26.13
CA LYS A 402 5.52 -8.74 25.98
C LYS A 402 4.91 -10.06 26.39
N SER A 403 5.36 -11.16 25.79
CA SER A 403 4.79 -12.49 26.04
C SER A 403 5.03 -13.00 27.47
N SER A 404 6.16 -12.62 28.09
CA SER A 404 6.46 -12.99 29.47
C SER A 404 5.57 -12.23 30.45
N ILE A 405 5.43 -10.91 30.26
CA ILE A 405 4.57 -10.05 31.07
C ILE A 405 3.10 -10.46 30.92
N ALA A 406 2.67 -10.73 29.70
CA ALA A 406 1.28 -11.12 29.43
C ALA A 406 0.89 -12.46 30.06
N ARG A 407 1.78 -13.45 30.09
CA ARG A 407 1.55 -14.73 30.75
C ARG A 407 1.45 -14.56 32.26
N GLU A 408 2.27 -13.72 32.84
CA GLU A 408 2.22 -13.42 34.28
C GLU A 408 0.93 -12.66 34.61
N LEU A 409 0.54 -11.68 33.81
CA LEU A 409 -0.72 -10.96 33.94
C LEU A 409 -1.92 -11.91 33.84
N GLU A 410 -1.90 -12.85 32.90
CA GLU A 410 -2.94 -13.85 32.72
C GLU A 410 -3.08 -14.71 33.98
N GLN A 411 -1.97 -15.19 34.56
CA GLN A 411 -1.97 -15.98 35.79
C GLN A 411 -2.58 -15.20 36.98
N MET A 412 -2.22 -13.92 37.13
CA MET A 412 -2.75 -13.05 38.18
C MET A 412 -4.27 -12.87 38.05
N LEU A 413 -4.74 -12.51 36.84
CA LEU A 413 -6.17 -12.31 36.56
C LEU A 413 -6.96 -13.62 36.71
N PHE A 414 -6.41 -14.74 36.27
CA PHE A 414 -7.03 -16.05 36.42
C PHE A 414 -7.15 -16.44 37.91
N ALA A 415 -6.11 -16.16 38.72
CA ALA A 415 -6.15 -16.39 40.15
C ALA A 415 -7.20 -15.52 40.88
N GLU A 416 -7.51 -14.33 40.32
CA GLU A 416 -8.60 -13.46 40.78
C GLU A 416 -10.00 -13.92 40.34
N GLY A 417 -10.09 -15.01 39.56
CA GLY A 417 -11.34 -15.59 39.06
C GLY A 417 -11.83 -14.99 37.72
N CYS A 418 -11.01 -14.19 37.05
CA CYS A 418 -11.36 -13.62 35.77
C CYS A 418 -11.31 -14.67 34.65
N GLN A 419 -12.24 -14.56 33.71
CA GLN A 419 -12.20 -15.33 32.45
C GLN A 419 -11.23 -14.65 31.47
N THR A 420 -10.09 -15.30 31.23
CA THR A 420 -9.02 -14.75 30.39
C THR A 420 -8.86 -15.53 29.10
N MET A 421 -8.33 -14.86 28.07
CA MET A 421 -7.88 -15.46 26.81
C MET A 421 -6.59 -14.79 26.33
N LEU A 422 -5.50 -15.56 26.26
CA LEU A 422 -4.23 -15.07 25.75
C LEU A 422 -4.08 -15.41 24.25
N LEU A 423 -3.89 -14.38 23.44
CA LEU A 423 -3.57 -14.47 22.01
C LEU A 423 -2.12 -14.04 21.79
N ASP A 424 -1.22 -15.03 21.76
CA ASP A 424 0.22 -14.79 21.54
C ASP A 424 0.56 -14.90 20.06
N GLY A 425 1.38 -13.95 19.57
CA GLY A 425 1.73 -13.82 18.15
C GLY A 425 2.38 -15.07 17.55
N ASP A 426 3.19 -15.80 18.31
CA ASP A 426 3.81 -17.03 17.84
C ASP A 426 2.78 -18.17 17.77
N GLN A 427 1.92 -18.30 18.77
CA GLN A 427 0.89 -19.35 18.80
C GLN A 427 -0.13 -19.17 17.67
N VAL A 428 -0.57 -17.93 17.42
CA VAL A 428 -1.53 -17.63 16.36
C VAL A 428 -0.93 -17.94 14.97
N ARG A 429 0.38 -17.76 14.79
CA ARG A 429 1.09 -18.08 13.53
C ARG A 429 1.31 -19.59 13.33
N HIS A 430 1.19 -20.42 14.35
CA HIS A 430 1.19 -21.89 14.20
C HIS A 430 -0.17 -22.47 13.75
N GLY A 431 -1.22 -21.66 13.75
CA GLY A 431 -2.57 -22.08 13.36
C GLY A 431 -3.26 -21.06 12.48
N LEU A 432 -4.06 -20.19 13.07
CA LEU A 432 -4.95 -19.23 12.41
C LEU A 432 -4.26 -18.39 11.31
N ASN A 433 -3.01 -18.00 11.49
CA ASN A 433 -2.24 -17.16 10.59
C ASN A 433 -0.98 -17.88 10.05
N GLY A 434 -1.01 -19.21 9.97
CA GLY A 434 0.09 -20.03 9.45
C GLY A 434 0.35 -19.82 7.95
N ASP A 435 -0.63 -19.28 7.23
CA ASP A 435 -0.56 -18.90 5.82
C ASP A 435 0.10 -17.52 5.58
N LEU A 436 0.31 -16.71 6.63
CA LEU A 436 0.82 -15.36 6.52
C LEU A 436 2.34 -15.29 6.74
N GLY A 437 3.04 -14.60 5.83
CA GLY A 437 4.45 -14.23 5.96
C GLY A 437 4.69 -13.01 6.86
N PHE A 438 5.81 -12.31 6.63
CA PHE A 438 6.23 -11.13 7.39
C PHE A 438 6.25 -9.83 6.56
N SER A 439 5.73 -9.84 5.33
CA SER A 439 5.53 -8.63 4.54
C SER A 439 4.60 -7.63 5.25
N PRO A 440 4.65 -6.34 4.92
CA PRO A 440 3.75 -5.34 5.50
C PRO A 440 2.26 -5.73 5.39
N ASP A 441 1.82 -6.22 4.23
CA ASP A 441 0.44 -6.66 4.02
C ASP A 441 0.09 -7.90 4.84
N ALA A 442 1.01 -8.88 4.93
CA ALA A 442 0.81 -10.05 5.77
C ALA A 442 0.73 -9.68 7.27
N ARG A 443 1.50 -8.67 7.72
CA ARG A 443 1.43 -8.15 9.10
C ARG A 443 0.09 -7.45 9.35
N LYS A 444 -0.36 -6.63 8.41
CA LYS A 444 -1.67 -5.96 8.46
C LYS A 444 -2.82 -6.97 8.56
N GLU A 445 -2.81 -7.98 7.69
CA GLU A 445 -3.83 -9.05 7.72
C GLU A 445 -3.74 -9.88 8.99
N ASN A 446 -2.53 -10.13 9.52
CA ASN A 446 -2.34 -10.78 10.81
C ASN A 446 -3.04 -10.01 11.94
N ILE A 447 -2.82 -8.68 12.04
CA ILE A 447 -3.45 -7.85 13.07
C ILE A 447 -4.97 -7.77 12.86
N ARG A 448 -5.45 -7.69 11.62
CA ARG A 448 -6.88 -7.72 11.32
C ARG A 448 -7.54 -9.01 11.81
N ARG A 449 -6.99 -10.19 11.47
CA ARG A 449 -7.54 -11.48 11.91
C ARG A 449 -7.53 -11.62 13.41
N VAL A 450 -6.45 -11.20 14.06
CA VAL A 450 -6.34 -11.22 15.52
C VAL A 450 -7.38 -10.31 16.18
N GLY A 451 -7.58 -9.10 15.64
CA GLY A 451 -8.60 -8.18 16.13
C GLY A 451 -10.01 -8.79 16.11
N GLU A 452 -10.38 -9.46 15.00
CA GLU A 452 -11.67 -10.15 14.89
C GLU A 452 -11.81 -11.31 15.89
N VAL A 453 -10.78 -12.11 16.08
CA VAL A 453 -10.77 -13.19 17.06
C VAL A 453 -10.85 -12.64 18.48
N ALA A 454 -10.08 -11.60 18.79
CA ALA A 454 -10.16 -10.92 20.09
C ALA A 454 -11.57 -10.40 20.37
N ASN A 455 -12.25 -9.86 19.35
CA ASN A 455 -13.62 -9.39 19.50
C ASN A 455 -14.62 -10.53 19.76
N LEU A 456 -14.45 -11.71 19.17
CA LEU A 456 -15.31 -12.85 19.49
C LEU A 456 -15.17 -13.27 20.98
N PHE A 457 -13.95 -13.29 21.52
CA PHE A 457 -13.73 -13.58 22.92
C PHE A 457 -14.18 -12.44 23.85
N TYR A 458 -14.03 -11.19 23.44
CA TYR A 458 -14.57 -10.03 24.14
C TYR A 458 -16.10 -10.14 24.28
N LEU A 459 -16.81 -10.45 23.18
CA LEU A 459 -18.26 -10.64 23.18
C LEU A 459 -18.69 -11.86 24.02
N GLN A 460 -17.78 -12.80 24.28
CA GLN A 460 -18.00 -13.91 25.23
C GLN A 460 -17.86 -13.48 26.69
N GLY A 461 -17.40 -12.26 26.96
CA GLY A 461 -17.21 -11.72 28.31
C GLY A 461 -15.80 -11.93 28.88
N ASN A 462 -14.81 -12.23 28.02
CA ASN A 462 -13.44 -12.49 28.47
C ASN A 462 -12.62 -11.19 28.56
N ILE A 463 -11.59 -11.22 29.43
CA ILE A 463 -10.44 -10.32 29.32
C ILE A 463 -9.48 -10.92 28.30
N VAL A 464 -9.34 -10.30 27.13
CA VAL A 464 -8.50 -10.81 26.05
C VAL A 464 -7.15 -10.13 26.06
N ILE A 465 -6.09 -10.90 26.24
CA ILE A 465 -4.71 -10.40 26.29
C ILE A 465 -4.06 -10.72 24.95
N CYS A 466 -3.69 -9.69 24.19
CA CYS A 466 -3.09 -9.81 22.86
C CYS A 466 -1.62 -9.40 22.88
N THR A 467 -0.68 -10.26 22.44
CA THR A 467 0.76 -9.95 22.44
C THR A 467 1.33 -9.98 21.03
N PHE A 468 1.40 -8.83 20.41
CA PHE A 468 1.89 -8.66 19.04
C PHE A 468 2.90 -7.52 18.94
N VAL A 469 3.82 -7.59 17.98
CA VAL A 469 4.69 -6.44 17.69
C VAL A 469 3.85 -5.26 17.21
N SER A 470 2.83 -5.54 16.37
CA SER A 470 1.88 -4.55 15.80
C SER A 470 2.56 -3.20 15.48
N PRO A 471 3.52 -3.20 14.52
CA PRO A 471 4.46 -2.09 14.37
C PRO A 471 3.83 -0.81 13.84
N PHE A 472 2.68 -0.88 13.18
CA PHE A 472 2.03 0.25 12.54
C PHE A 472 0.87 0.78 13.39
N GLN A 473 0.86 2.08 13.62
CA GLN A 473 -0.17 2.77 14.41
C GLN A 473 -1.57 2.53 13.83
N MET A 474 -1.71 2.64 12.52
CA MET A 474 -2.99 2.44 11.83
C MET A 474 -3.59 1.03 12.06
N ASP A 475 -2.75 0.00 12.15
CA ASP A 475 -3.25 -1.36 12.38
C ASP A 475 -3.73 -1.55 13.83
N ARG A 476 -3.08 -0.89 14.81
CA ARG A 476 -3.51 -0.86 16.21
C ARG A 476 -4.81 -0.07 16.37
N GLU A 477 -4.93 1.08 15.70
CA GLU A 477 -6.17 1.89 15.68
C GLU A 477 -7.35 1.11 15.06
N ARG A 478 -7.10 0.35 13.99
CA ARG A 478 -8.12 -0.55 13.41
C ARG A 478 -8.55 -1.64 14.36
N ALA A 479 -7.62 -2.25 15.10
CA ALA A 479 -7.96 -3.23 16.12
C ALA A 479 -8.77 -2.57 17.25
N ARG A 480 -8.37 -1.39 17.73
CA ARG A 480 -9.07 -0.59 18.73
C ARG A 480 -10.52 -0.29 18.34
N ALA A 481 -10.76 0.08 17.08
CA ALA A 481 -12.08 0.43 16.55
C ALA A 481 -13.12 -0.72 16.58
N LEU A 482 -12.70 -1.94 16.86
CA LEU A 482 -13.60 -3.09 17.06
C LEU A 482 -14.28 -3.10 18.43
N PHE A 483 -13.83 -2.28 19.37
CA PHE A 483 -14.25 -2.31 20.77
C PHE A 483 -14.82 -0.97 21.22
N PRO A 484 -15.77 -0.96 22.17
CA PRO A 484 -16.28 0.26 22.77
C PRO A 484 -15.17 1.07 23.46
N GLU A 485 -15.36 2.38 23.56
CA GLU A 485 -14.46 3.28 24.27
C GLU A 485 -14.19 2.78 25.71
N GLY A 486 -12.91 2.83 26.11
CA GLY A 486 -12.45 2.36 27.42
C GLY A 486 -12.37 0.84 27.57
N ARG A 487 -12.72 0.03 26.55
CA ARG A 487 -12.63 -1.44 26.59
C ARG A 487 -11.40 -2.00 25.89
N PHE A 488 -10.67 -1.18 25.16
CA PHE A 488 -9.38 -1.51 24.54
C PHE A 488 -8.26 -0.73 25.24
N ILE A 489 -7.34 -1.46 25.85
CA ILE A 489 -6.24 -0.91 26.64
C ILE A 489 -4.93 -1.25 25.94
N GLU A 490 -4.31 -0.26 25.33
CA GLU A 490 -3.01 -0.40 24.66
C GLU A 490 -1.88 -0.33 25.68
N VAL A 491 -1.09 -1.39 25.74
CA VAL A 491 0.08 -1.49 26.62
C VAL A 491 1.35 -1.40 25.77
N PHE A 492 2.04 -0.29 25.85
CA PHE A 492 3.32 -0.11 25.20
C PHE A 492 4.47 -0.60 26.09
N VAL A 493 5.10 -1.69 25.66
CA VAL A 493 6.29 -2.23 26.31
C VAL A 493 7.52 -1.56 25.73
N ASP A 494 7.91 -0.44 26.33
CA ASP A 494 8.98 0.44 25.90
C ASP A 494 10.33 -0.08 26.38
N THR A 495 10.99 -0.85 25.52
CA THR A 495 12.31 -1.42 25.78
C THR A 495 13.25 -0.97 24.66
N PRO A 496 14.41 -0.33 24.99
CA PRO A 496 15.39 0.07 24.00
C PRO A 496 15.82 -1.07 23.09
N LEU A 497 16.09 -0.76 21.81
CA LEU A 497 16.47 -1.76 20.80
C LEU A 497 17.69 -2.55 21.23
N GLU A 498 18.70 -1.89 21.79
CA GLU A 498 19.94 -2.51 22.24
C GLU A 498 19.69 -3.58 23.32
N GLU A 499 18.70 -3.33 24.20
CA GLU A 499 18.33 -4.31 25.22
C GLU A 499 17.52 -5.46 24.62
N CYS A 500 16.65 -5.18 23.63
CA CYS A 500 15.95 -6.21 22.88
C CYS A 500 16.93 -7.13 22.11
N GLU A 501 17.94 -6.56 21.48
CA GLU A 501 19.03 -7.29 20.81
C GLU A 501 19.87 -8.10 21.81
N ARG A 502 20.19 -7.54 22.98
CA ARG A 502 20.92 -8.24 24.03
C ARG A 502 20.17 -9.47 24.55
N ARG A 503 18.85 -9.36 24.68
CA ARG A 503 17.99 -10.46 25.13
C ARG A 503 17.85 -11.54 24.07
N ASP A 504 17.65 -11.19 22.83
CA ASP A 504 17.46 -12.01 21.60
C ASP A 504 17.13 -13.50 21.84
N SER A 505 16.16 -13.78 22.69
CA SER A 505 15.82 -15.13 23.18
C SER A 505 15.48 -16.13 22.05
N LYS A 506 15.19 -15.63 20.84
CA LYS A 506 14.84 -16.43 19.65
C LYS A 506 15.90 -16.39 18.57
N GLY A 507 17.00 -15.65 18.75
CA GLY A 507 18.08 -15.48 17.77
C GLY A 507 17.65 -14.71 16.51
N LEU A 508 16.53 -13.93 16.58
CA LEU A 508 16.00 -13.23 15.43
C LEU A 508 16.84 -12.02 15.06
N TYR A 509 17.34 -11.28 16.04
CA TYR A 509 18.24 -10.15 15.81
C TYR A 509 19.57 -10.58 15.23
N ALA A 510 20.14 -11.67 15.76
CA ALA A 510 21.38 -12.23 15.22
C ALA A 510 21.23 -12.68 13.75
N LYS A 511 20.09 -13.23 13.36
CA LYS A 511 19.78 -13.61 11.98
C LYS A 511 19.54 -12.38 11.10
N ALA A 512 18.82 -11.37 11.59
CA ALA A 512 18.59 -10.14 10.85
C ALA A 512 19.90 -9.38 10.56
N ARG A 513 20.81 -9.30 11.54
CA ARG A 513 22.14 -8.69 11.35
C ARG A 513 23.03 -9.45 10.36
N LYS A 514 22.75 -10.74 10.15
CA LYS A 514 23.42 -11.55 9.11
C LYS A 514 22.75 -11.49 7.75
N GLY A 515 21.63 -10.75 7.62
CA GLY A 515 20.86 -10.68 6.38
C GLY A 515 19.98 -11.91 6.10
N GLU A 516 19.82 -12.82 7.08
CA GLU A 516 18.97 -14.02 6.94
C GLU A 516 17.47 -13.70 7.12
N ILE A 517 17.13 -12.52 7.65
CA ILE A 517 15.78 -12.00 7.81
C ILE A 517 15.72 -10.59 7.20
N GLU A 518 14.97 -10.45 6.12
CA GLU A 518 14.93 -9.21 5.33
C GLU A 518 14.06 -8.10 5.95
N GLN A 519 13.06 -8.43 6.78
CA GLN A 519 12.08 -7.46 7.30
C GLN A 519 11.91 -7.57 8.82
N MET A 520 13.00 -7.31 9.55
CA MET A 520 12.96 -7.31 11.02
C MET A 520 12.57 -5.94 11.56
N THR A 521 11.46 -5.88 12.32
CA THR A 521 11.01 -4.65 12.97
C THR A 521 12.07 -4.14 13.96
N GLY A 522 12.44 -2.88 13.83
CA GLY A 522 13.48 -2.23 14.64
C GLY A 522 14.89 -2.30 14.03
N ILE A 523 15.11 -3.07 12.93
CA ILE A 523 16.38 -3.11 12.20
C ILE A 523 16.16 -2.66 10.75
N SER A 524 15.41 -3.45 9.98
CA SER A 524 15.16 -3.22 8.55
C SER A 524 13.71 -2.86 8.24
N SER A 525 12.84 -2.82 9.24
CA SER A 525 11.44 -2.40 9.14
C SER A 525 11.11 -1.47 10.32
N PRO A 526 10.34 -0.38 10.11
CA PRO A 526 10.03 0.59 11.15
C PRO A 526 9.14 0.01 12.24
N TYR A 527 9.22 0.62 13.42
CA TYR A 527 8.26 0.47 14.51
C TYR A 527 7.73 1.85 14.89
N GLU A 528 6.44 2.07 14.74
CA GLU A 528 5.75 3.28 15.12
C GLU A 528 5.31 3.16 16.58
N ALA A 529 6.03 3.79 17.51
CA ALA A 529 5.67 3.81 18.92
C ALA A 529 4.30 4.48 19.12
N PRO A 530 3.42 3.95 20.01
CA PRO A 530 2.17 4.61 20.33
C PRO A 530 2.42 6.00 20.92
N GLU A 531 1.68 7.02 20.43
CA GLU A 531 1.78 8.38 20.96
C GLU A 531 1.09 8.52 22.31
N ASN A 532 -0.07 7.86 22.48
CA ASN A 532 -0.92 7.96 23.66
C ASN A 532 -1.44 6.57 24.08
N PRO A 533 -0.56 5.62 24.50
CA PRO A 533 -1.01 4.34 25.01
C PRO A 533 -1.67 4.53 26.40
N GLU A 534 -2.66 3.72 26.72
CA GLU A 534 -3.27 3.75 28.06
C GLU A 534 -2.25 3.38 29.14
N ILE A 535 -1.31 2.49 28.83
CA ILE A 535 -0.26 2.06 29.76
C ILE A 535 1.07 2.00 29.01
N ARG A 536 2.10 2.64 29.60
CA ARG A 536 3.49 2.54 29.11
C ARG A 536 4.34 1.93 30.23
N VAL A 537 5.06 0.85 29.91
CA VAL A 537 5.93 0.16 30.87
C VAL A 537 7.35 0.01 30.32
N GLU A 538 8.33 0.25 31.18
CA GLU A 538 9.74 -0.01 30.91
C GLU A 538 10.14 -1.33 31.59
N THR A 539 10.99 -2.12 30.91
CA THR A 539 11.35 -3.48 31.39
C THR A 539 12.82 -3.64 31.77
N VAL A 540 13.64 -2.61 31.58
CA VAL A 540 15.07 -2.68 31.87
C VAL A 540 15.29 -2.68 33.39
N GLY A 541 15.93 -3.73 33.91
CA GLY A 541 16.22 -3.86 35.34
C GLY A 541 15.02 -4.15 36.24
N ARG A 542 13.87 -4.53 35.66
CA ARG A 542 12.66 -4.85 36.42
C ARG A 542 12.28 -6.32 36.28
N GLU A 543 11.70 -6.89 37.33
CA GLU A 543 11.17 -8.25 37.31
C GLU A 543 9.83 -8.28 36.53
N VAL A 544 9.58 -9.40 35.84
CA VAL A 544 8.37 -9.59 35.03
C VAL A 544 7.10 -9.49 35.88
N THR A 545 7.13 -10.07 37.09
CA THR A 545 6.02 -10.04 38.06
C THR A 545 5.67 -8.63 38.52
N GLU A 546 6.68 -7.77 38.73
CA GLU A 546 6.48 -6.37 39.13
C GLU A 546 5.78 -5.57 38.01
N VAL A 547 6.22 -5.76 36.76
CA VAL A 547 5.64 -5.05 35.61
C VAL A 547 4.22 -5.58 35.32
N ALA A 548 3.99 -6.87 35.47
CA ALA A 548 2.65 -7.48 35.30
C ALA A 548 1.66 -6.98 36.37
N ASP A 549 2.12 -6.84 37.62
CA ASP A 549 1.28 -6.32 38.71
C ASP A 549 0.92 -4.84 38.53
N GLU A 550 1.87 -4.01 38.02
CA GLU A 550 1.59 -2.62 37.66
C GLU A 550 0.47 -2.54 36.61
N ILE A 551 0.54 -3.35 35.53
CA ILE A 551 -0.49 -3.40 34.51
C ILE A 551 -1.81 -3.90 35.10
N ARG A 552 -1.78 -4.94 35.90
CA ARG A 552 -2.97 -5.49 36.59
C ARG A 552 -3.69 -4.42 37.43
N LEU A 553 -2.95 -3.65 38.19
CA LEU A 553 -3.50 -2.54 38.99
C LEU A 553 -4.09 -1.44 38.12
N ALA A 554 -3.43 -1.10 37.00
CA ALA A 554 -3.91 -0.08 36.05
C ALA A 554 -5.22 -0.49 35.35
N ILE A 555 -5.36 -1.76 34.94
CA ILE A 555 -6.58 -2.25 34.28
C ILE A 555 -7.72 -2.56 35.26
N HIS A 556 -7.42 -2.68 36.54
CA HIS A 556 -8.37 -3.10 37.58
C HIS A 556 -9.61 -2.20 37.62
N GLU A 557 -9.46 -0.88 37.44
CA GLU A 557 -10.60 0.03 37.43
C GLU A 557 -11.54 -0.20 36.22
N VAL A 558 -10.98 -0.55 35.05
CA VAL A 558 -11.76 -0.84 33.84
C VAL A 558 -12.50 -2.16 33.98
N VAL A 559 -11.82 -3.18 34.53
CA VAL A 559 -12.35 -4.54 34.69
C VAL A 559 -13.40 -4.63 35.78
N ARG A 560 -13.30 -3.88 36.89
CA ARG A 560 -14.27 -3.92 38.01
C ARG A 560 -15.42 -2.92 37.89
N ARG A 561 -15.31 -1.81 37.19
CA ARG A 561 -16.41 -0.82 37.01
C ARG A 561 -17.62 -1.33 36.24
N GLY A 562 -17.50 -2.45 35.51
CA GLY A 562 -18.64 -3.08 34.84
C GLY A 562 -19.66 -3.76 35.74
N GLY A 563 -19.31 -4.05 37.02
CA GLY A 563 -20.18 -4.73 37.96
C GLY A 563 -20.94 -3.87 39.00
N ALA A 564 -20.78 -2.54 38.97
CA ALA A 564 -21.34 -1.65 39.98
C ALA A 564 -22.14 -0.49 39.40
N ALA A 565 -23.13 -0.77 38.56
CA ALA A 565 -24.15 0.22 38.22
C ALA A 565 -25.52 -0.46 38.07
N HIS A 566 -26.07 -0.86 39.19
CA HIS A 566 -27.52 -0.76 39.45
C HIS A 566 -27.76 -0.90 40.96
N PRO A 567 -28.46 0.10 41.61
CA PRO A 567 -29.30 -0.22 42.77
C PRO A 567 -30.62 -0.77 42.29
#